data_22411d291f457ce126a8b198ece8bbb1
#
_entry.id   22411d291f457ce126a8b198ece8bbb1
#
_cell.length_a   1.000
_cell.length_b   1.000
_cell.length_c   1.000
_cell.angle_alpha   90.00
_cell.angle_beta   90.00
_cell.angle_gamma   90.00
#
_symmetry.space_group_name_H-M   'P 1'
#
loop_
_entity.id
_entity.type
_entity.pdbx_description
1 polymer ?
#
loop_
_entity_poly.entity_id
_entity_poly.type
_entity_poly.pdbx_seq_one_letter_code
_entity_poly.pdbx_strand_id
1 'polypeptide(L)'
;FATRPGWTDEVEAYPYDPEKAKELLAEAGYPDGFECSIFVNGDLRTRSAQILQAQLADVGIKVDISTYEWGALLDTLNAGEHEMFLLGWSNTSFDPDGSTYQLFYSGNHGATGNRAFFSNDKVDELILSAQRESEESKRMELYKELQFVLHEESPWCPLYYKENNVGVRADLKGFTLHAGAQHYLGNCHYEE
;
A
#
# COMPACT_ATOMS: atom_id res chain seq x y z
N PHE A 1 -7.87 7.18 -4.10
CA PHE A 1 -8.55 8.50 -3.95
C PHE A 1 -9.55 8.66 -5.07
N ALA A 2 -10.76 9.08 -4.77
CA ALA A 2 -11.87 9.34 -5.72
C ALA A 2 -11.54 10.28 -6.90
N THR A 3 -10.41 10.98 -6.83
CA THR A 3 -9.95 11.89 -7.88
C THR A 3 -8.85 11.31 -8.78
N ARG A 4 -8.49 10.03 -8.57
CA ARG A 4 -7.45 9.39 -9.37
C ARG A 4 -8.05 8.71 -10.59
N PRO A 5 -7.40 8.79 -11.77
CA PRO A 5 -7.81 8.01 -12.93
C PRO A 5 -7.88 6.52 -12.59
N GLY A 6 -8.88 5.83 -13.12
CA GLY A 6 -9.09 4.40 -12.90
C GLY A 6 -9.62 4.00 -11.52
N TRP A 7 -9.86 4.97 -10.59
CA TRP A 7 -10.49 4.66 -9.30
C TRP A 7 -11.97 4.29 -9.46
N THR A 8 -12.43 3.34 -8.63
CA THR A 8 -13.85 2.99 -8.53
C THR A 8 -14.29 2.87 -7.08
N ASP A 9 -15.53 3.23 -6.78
CA ASP A 9 -16.22 3.03 -5.50
C ASP A 9 -17.04 1.74 -5.45
N GLU A 10 -17.03 0.97 -6.53
CA GLU A 10 -17.76 -0.28 -6.62
C GLU A 10 -17.06 -1.43 -5.86
N VAL A 11 -15.80 -1.25 -5.46
CA VAL A 11 -15.08 -2.19 -4.60
C VAL A 11 -15.46 -1.93 -3.16
N GLU A 12 -16.28 -2.80 -2.57
CA GLU A 12 -16.71 -2.70 -1.17
C GLU A 12 -15.57 -3.11 -0.24
N ALA A 13 -15.31 -2.28 0.79
CA ALA A 13 -14.30 -2.62 1.79
C ALA A 13 -14.78 -3.81 2.65
N TYR A 14 -13.85 -4.68 3.03
CA TYR A 14 -14.15 -5.72 4.01
C TYR A 14 -14.56 -5.10 5.35
N PRO A 15 -15.67 -5.53 5.96
CA PRO A 15 -16.07 -5.06 7.28
C PRO A 15 -15.11 -5.60 8.35
N TYR A 16 -15.04 -4.90 9.48
CA TYR A 16 -14.38 -5.46 10.66
C TYR A 16 -15.23 -6.60 11.22
N ASP A 17 -14.82 -7.83 11.01
CA ASP A 17 -15.56 -9.04 11.40
C ASP A 17 -14.59 -10.12 11.94
N PRO A 18 -14.28 -10.09 13.25
CA PRO A 18 -13.40 -11.07 13.88
C PRO A 18 -13.94 -12.51 13.81
N GLU A 19 -15.27 -12.69 13.82
CA GLU A 19 -15.85 -14.04 13.76
C GLU A 19 -15.67 -14.62 12.36
N LYS A 20 -15.88 -13.83 11.31
CA LYS A 20 -15.59 -14.23 9.93
C LYS A 20 -14.09 -14.52 9.73
N ALA A 21 -13.22 -13.73 10.35
CA ALA A 21 -11.78 -13.99 10.30
C ALA A 21 -11.42 -15.34 10.92
N LYS A 22 -12.01 -15.71 12.07
CA LYS A 22 -11.81 -17.05 12.69
C LYS A 22 -12.33 -18.18 11.82
N GLU A 23 -13.48 -18.00 11.17
CA GLU A 23 -14.00 -18.98 10.21
C GLU A 23 -13.01 -19.23 9.07
N LEU A 24 -12.52 -18.15 8.44
CA LEU A 24 -11.55 -18.21 7.33
C LEU A 24 -10.22 -18.83 7.78
N LEU A 25 -9.74 -18.53 8.99
CA LEU A 25 -8.56 -19.16 9.55
C LEU A 25 -8.76 -20.66 9.72
N ALA A 26 -9.92 -21.09 10.21
CA ALA A 26 -10.23 -22.50 10.35
C ALA A 26 -10.34 -23.22 8.99
N GLU A 27 -10.96 -22.59 7.99
CA GLU A 27 -11.00 -23.09 6.60
C GLU A 27 -9.60 -23.22 6.00
N ALA A 28 -8.69 -22.29 6.32
CA ALA A 28 -7.29 -22.31 5.90
C ALA A 28 -6.42 -23.33 6.66
N GLY A 29 -6.98 -24.02 7.66
CA GLY A 29 -6.26 -25.02 8.45
C GLY A 29 -5.59 -24.50 9.71
N TYR A 30 -5.92 -23.28 10.15
CA TYR A 30 -5.40 -22.62 11.34
C TYR A 30 -6.50 -22.28 12.37
N PRO A 31 -7.31 -23.26 12.84
CA PRO A 31 -8.43 -22.99 13.74
C PRO A 31 -8.03 -22.36 15.08
N ASP A 32 -6.79 -22.58 15.52
CA ASP A 32 -6.22 -22.01 16.75
C ASP A 32 -5.32 -20.79 16.47
N GLY A 33 -5.30 -20.31 15.22
CA GLY A 33 -4.38 -19.24 14.76
C GLY A 33 -2.96 -19.73 14.51
N PHE A 34 -2.02 -18.79 14.42
CA PHE A 34 -0.59 -19.06 14.19
C PHE A 34 0.28 -17.93 14.74
N GLU A 35 1.59 -18.10 14.70
CA GLU A 35 2.57 -17.09 15.08
C GLU A 35 3.25 -16.55 13.82
N CYS A 36 3.45 -15.23 13.74
CA CYS A 36 4.14 -14.57 12.64
C CYS A 36 4.83 -13.28 13.10
N SER A 37 5.64 -12.71 12.23
CA SER A 37 6.37 -11.46 12.46
C SER A 37 5.84 -10.33 11.58
N ILE A 38 5.95 -9.08 12.09
CA ILE A 38 5.71 -7.88 11.30
C ILE A 38 6.90 -6.92 11.39
N PHE A 39 7.45 -6.53 10.25
CA PHE A 39 8.63 -5.68 10.15
C PHE A 39 8.23 -4.23 9.90
N VAL A 40 8.77 -3.34 10.72
CA VAL A 40 8.40 -1.92 10.72
C VAL A 40 9.62 -1.01 10.84
N ASN A 41 9.41 0.27 10.52
CA ASN A 41 10.39 1.34 10.70
C ASN A 41 9.68 2.57 11.25
N GLY A 42 10.25 3.17 12.28
CA GLY A 42 9.82 4.43 12.87
C GLY A 42 8.56 4.32 13.73
N ASP A 43 8.38 5.31 14.60
CA ASP A 43 7.39 5.31 15.67
C ASP A 43 5.94 5.14 15.21
N LEU A 44 5.56 5.80 14.10
CA LEU A 44 4.19 5.74 13.61
C LEU A 44 3.81 4.31 13.18
N ARG A 45 4.68 3.65 12.41
CA ARG A 45 4.43 2.27 11.96
C ARG A 45 4.50 1.28 13.11
N THR A 46 5.40 1.49 14.07
CA THR A 46 5.47 0.67 15.29
C THR A 46 4.17 0.74 16.08
N ARG A 47 3.60 1.93 16.27
CA ARG A 47 2.28 2.10 16.93
C ARG A 47 1.15 1.45 16.13
N SER A 48 1.17 1.58 14.80
CA SER A 48 0.18 0.91 13.95
C SER A 48 0.28 -0.62 14.07
N ALA A 49 1.51 -1.17 14.09
CA ALA A 49 1.74 -2.60 14.29
C ALA A 49 1.27 -3.09 15.66
N GLN A 50 1.41 -2.29 16.73
CA GLN A 50 0.89 -2.62 18.06
C GLN A 50 -0.65 -2.72 18.08
N ILE A 51 -1.34 -1.86 17.33
CA ILE A 51 -2.81 -1.95 17.19
C ILE A 51 -3.18 -3.21 16.42
N LEU A 52 -2.52 -3.49 15.30
CA LEU A 52 -2.74 -4.71 14.53
C LEU A 52 -2.43 -5.97 15.33
N GLN A 53 -1.33 -5.99 16.09
CA GLN A 53 -0.96 -7.09 16.98
C GLN A 53 -2.09 -7.41 17.97
N ALA A 54 -2.69 -6.37 18.59
CA ALA A 54 -3.79 -6.55 19.53
C ALA A 54 -5.05 -7.12 18.83
N GLN A 55 -5.42 -6.58 17.67
CA GLN A 55 -6.59 -7.04 16.92
C GLN A 55 -6.40 -8.46 16.36
N LEU A 56 -5.20 -8.79 15.88
CA LEU A 56 -4.87 -10.12 15.36
C LEU A 56 -4.84 -11.17 16.48
N ALA A 57 -4.45 -10.79 17.69
CA ALA A 57 -4.50 -11.66 18.86
C ALA A 57 -5.96 -12.08 19.21
N ASP A 58 -6.95 -11.25 18.97
CA ASP A 58 -8.38 -11.55 19.20
C ASP A 58 -8.89 -12.71 18.30
N VAL A 59 -8.20 -12.97 17.20
CA VAL A 59 -8.50 -14.06 16.27
C VAL A 59 -7.46 -15.19 16.29
N GLY A 60 -6.56 -15.19 17.29
CA GLY A 60 -5.59 -16.26 17.51
C GLY A 60 -4.23 -16.05 16.82
N ILE A 61 -4.03 -14.97 16.06
CA ILE A 61 -2.75 -14.72 15.40
C ILE A 61 -1.83 -13.94 16.37
N LYS A 62 -0.70 -14.53 16.70
CA LYS A 62 0.32 -13.91 17.54
C LYS A 62 1.38 -13.25 16.65
N VAL A 63 1.51 -11.95 16.77
CA VAL A 63 2.43 -11.15 15.94
C VAL A 63 3.63 -10.70 16.78
N ASP A 64 4.84 -11.00 16.31
CA ASP A 64 6.07 -10.42 16.84
C ASP A 64 6.46 -9.17 16.03
N ILE A 65 6.70 -8.03 16.72
CA ILE A 65 7.01 -6.76 16.07
C ILE A 65 8.52 -6.55 16.08
N SER A 66 9.12 -6.51 14.89
CA SER A 66 10.54 -6.24 14.69
C SER A 66 10.75 -4.85 14.06
N THR A 67 11.51 -4.00 14.77
CA THR A 67 11.81 -2.64 14.31
C THR A 67 13.21 -2.58 13.71
N TYR A 68 13.31 -2.01 12.51
CA TYR A 68 14.54 -1.90 11.74
C TYR A 68 14.89 -0.45 11.42
N GLU A 69 16.16 -0.18 11.24
CA GLU A 69 16.61 1.00 10.52
C GLU A 69 16.20 0.91 9.03
N TRP A 70 15.99 2.08 8.39
CA TRP A 70 15.37 2.12 7.06
C TRP A 70 16.11 1.29 6.00
N GLY A 71 17.43 1.40 5.92
CA GLY A 71 18.23 0.64 4.95
C GLY A 71 18.12 -0.87 5.18
N ALA A 72 18.31 -1.30 6.43
CA ALA A 72 18.21 -2.71 6.81
C ALA A 72 16.80 -3.29 6.57
N LEU A 73 15.74 -2.50 6.83
CA LEU A 73 14.38 -2.92 6.50
C LEU A 73 14.24 -3.20 5.01
N LEU A 74 14.67 -2.26 4.16
CA LEU A 74 14.56 -2.43 2.71
C LEU A 74 15.35 -3.64 2.19
N ASP A 75 16.55 -3.87 2.71
CA ASP A 75 17.37 -5.02 2.33
C ASP A 75 16.67 -6.33 2.68
N THR A 76 16.14 -6.45 3.91
CA THR A 76 15.38 -7.62 4.36
C THR A 76 14.11 -7.85 3.53
N LEU A 77 13.33 -6.78 3.28
CA LEU A 77 12.13 -6.87 2.45
C LEU A 77 12.44 -7.22 0.99
N ASN A 78 13.54 -6.70 0.44
CA ASN A 78 13.96 -7.03 -0.93
C ASN A 78 14.42 -8.48 -1.06
N ALA A 79 14.96 -9.07 0.02
CA ALA A 79 15.36 -10.48 0.06
C ALA A 79 14.18 -11.45 0.28
N GLY A 80 12.98 -10.94 0.66
CA GLY A 80 11.82 -11.77 0.98
C GLY A 80 11.93 -12.47 2.34
N GLU A 81 12.71 -11.93 3.25
CA GLU A 81 12.97 -12.50 4.59
C GLU A 81 11.97 -12.00 5.64
N HIS A 82 10.71 -11.78 5.25
CA HIS A 82 9.64 -11.26 6.10
C HIS A 82 8.35 -12.06 5.88
N GLU A 83 7.48 -12.02 6.87
CA GLU A 83 6.11 -12.55 6.78
C GLU A 83 5.11 -11.43 6.56
N MET A 84 5.16 -10.36 7.38
CA MET A 84 4.38 -9.14 7.18
C MET A 84 5.28 -7.91 7.32
N PHE A 85 4.87 -6.80 6.74
CA PHE A 85 5.55 -5.52 6.90
C PHE A 85 4.60 -4.33 6.76
N LEU A 86 4.97 -3.19 7.34
CA LEU A 86 4.28 -1.92 7.13
C LEU A 86 5.17 -0.98 6.33
N LEU A 87 4.72 -0.64 5.13
CA LEU A 87 5.32 0.39 4.29
C LEU A 87 4.26 1.34 3.75
N GLY A 88 4.70 2.46 3.22
CA GLY A 88 3.86 3.37 2.44
C GLY A 88 4.36 3.47 1.01
N TRP A 89 3.45 3.76 0.11
CA TRP A 89 3.76 4.06 -1.28
C TRP A 89 3.23 5.44 -1.67
N SER A 90 4.03 6.20 -2.41
CA SER A 90 3.64 7.49 -2.95
C SER A 90 3.79 7.48 -4.47
N ASN A 91 2.68 7.61 -5.16
CA ASN A 91 2.67 7.76 -6.61
C ASN A 91 2.58 9.25 -6.97
N THR A 92 3.66 9.81 -7.46
CA THR A 92 3.78 11.24 -7.80
C THR A 92 3.30 11.57 -9.20
N SER A 93 3.23 10.58 -10.10
CA SER A 93 2.73 10.76 -11.46
C SER A 93 1.21 10.88 -11.54
N PHE A 94 0.51 10.45 -10.50
CA PHE A 94 -0.94 10.30 -10.47
C PHE A 94 -1.52 9.28 -11.48
N ASP A 95 -0.69 8.66 -12.29
CA ASP A 95 -1.08 7.57 -13.18
C ASP A 95 -1.17 6.25 -12.42
N PRO A 96 -2.22 5.43 -12.60
CA PRO A 96 -2.35 4.14 -11.93
C PRO A 96 -1.15 3.21 -12.13
N ASP A 97 -0.50 3.24 -13.30
CA ASP A 97 0.67 2.43 -13.62
C ASP A 97 1.81 2.60 -12.62
N GLY A 98 2.07 3.84 -12.18
CA GLY A 98 3.13 4.16 -11.22
C GLY A 98 2.98 3.48 -9.83
N SER A 99 1.83 2.87 -9.56
CA SER A 99 1.62 2.05 -8.37
C SER A 99 1.42 0.59 -8.74
N THR A 100 0.54 0.30 -9.68
CA THR A 100 0.12 -1.08 -9.96
C THR A 100 1.25 -1.92 -10.55
N TYR A 101 1.98 -1.41 -11.53
CA TYR A 101 3.11 -2.11 -12.11
C TYR A 101 4.23 -2.36 -11.11
N GLN A 102 4.62 -1.35 -10.34
CA GLN A 102 5.73 -1.51 -9.40
C GLN A 102 5.40 -2.44 -8.23
N LEU A 103 4.17 -2.38 -7.73
CA LEU A 103 3.81 -3.07 -6.49
C LEU A 103 3.25 -4.47 -6.69
N PHE A 104 2.65 -4.76 -7.86
CA PHE A 104 1.89 -6.00 -8.05
C PHE A 104 2.29 -6.83 -9.26
N TYR A 105 3.07 -6.28 -10.20
CA TYR A 105 3.59 -7.10 -11.31
C TYR A 105 4.59 -8.14 -10.79
N SER A 106 4.40 -9.41 -11.16
CA SER A 106 5.23 -10.52 -10.64
C SER A 106 6.71 -10.40 -11.04
N GLY A 107 7.02 -9.77 -12.18
CA GLY A 107 8.39 -9.50 -12.61
C GLY A 107 9.14 -8.46 -11.76
N ASN A 108 8.48 -7.82 -10.80
CA ASN A 108 9.03 -6.75 -9.95
C ASN A 108 9.27 -7.19 -8.49
N HIS A 109 9.42 -8.47 -8.22
CA HIS A 109 9.70 -8.95 -6.87
C HIS A 109 10.93 -8.27 -6.24
N GLY A 110 10.83 -7.92 -4.97
CA GLY A 110 11.92 -7.36 -4.17
C GLY A 110 12.21 -5.88 -4.48
N ALA A 111 13.43 -5.56 -4.83
CA ALA A 111 13.96 -4.19 -4.92
C ALA A 111 13.22 -3.28 -5.91
N THR A 112 12.60 -3.84 -6.94
CA THR A 112 11.82 -3.09 -7.94
C THR A 112 10.46 -2.63 -7.43
N GLY A 113 9.95 -3.20 -6.32
CA GLY A 113 8.76 -2.68 -5.64
C GLY A 113 7.81 -3.71 -5.08
N ASN A 114 7.58 -4.83 -5.76
CA ASN A 114 6.70 -5.91 -5.30
C ASN A 114 7.36 -6.71 -4.16
N ARG A 115 7.37 -6.10 -2.97
CA ARG A 115 7.94 -6.72 -1.75
C ARG A 115 6.98 -7.68 -1.08
N ALA A 116 5.73 -7.74 -1.49
CA ALA A 116 4.79 -8.78 -1.08
C ALA A 116 5.08 -10.12 -1.77
N PHE A 117 5.96 -10.14 -2.77
CA PHE A 117 6.26 -11.31 -3.62
C PHE A 117 5.00 -11.93 -4.23
N PHE A 118 3.99 -11.08 -4.41
CA PHE A 118 2.72 -11.46 -4.98
C PHE A 118 2.85 -11.82 -6.46
N SER A 119 2.19 -12.88 -6.88
CA SER A 119 2.12 -13.32 -8.27
C SER A 119 0.71 -13.77 -8.60
N ASN A 120 0.16 -13.22 -9.68
CA ASN A 120 -1.13 -13.63 -10.23
C ASN A 120 -1.14 -13.31 -11.72
N ASP A 121 -1.34 -14.32 -12.56
CA ASP A 121 -1.28 -14.19 -14.02
C ASP A 121 -2.31 -13.19 -14.56
N LYS A 122 -3.51 -13.14 -13.96
CA LYS A 122 -4.56 -12.20 -14.36
C LYS A 122 -4.17 -10.75 -14.03
N VAL A 123 -3.56 -10.51 -12.89
CA VAL A 123 -3.02 -9.20 -12.48
C VAL A 123 -1.93 -8.75 -13.45
N ASP A 124 -1.00 -9.64 -13.79
CA ASP A 124 0.06 -9.36 -14.75
C ASP A 124 -0.48 -9.02 -16.13
N GLU A 125 -1.46 -9.80 -16.62
CA GLU A 125 -2.14 -9.55 -17.89
C GLU A 125 -2.82 -8.18 -17.92
N LEU A 126 -3.57 -7.83 -16.87
CA LEU A 126 -4.28 -6.55 -16.78
C LEU A 126 -3.32 -5.37 -16.76
N ILE A 127 -2.24 -5.44 -15.97
CA ILE A 127 -1.23 -4.41 -15.89
C ILE A 127 -0.57 -4.19 -17.26
N LEU A 128 -0.09 -5.26 -17.90
CA LEU A 128 0.61 -5.16 -19.18
C LEU A 128 -0.34 -4.75 -20.32
N SER A 129 -1.62 -5.12 -20.26
CA SER A 129 -2.63 -4.69 -21.21
C SER A 129 -2.92 -3.20 -21.06
N ALA A 130 -3.07 -2.70 -19.82
CA ALA A 130 -3.27 -1.28 -19.55
C ALA A 130 -2.08 -0.41 -19.99
N GLN A 131 -0.85 -0.91 -19.89
CA GLN A 131 0.35 -0.20 -20.39
C GLN A 131 0.37 -0.08 -21.91
N ARG A 132 -0.21 -1.03 -22.64
CA ARG A 132 -0.24 -1.05 -24.13
C ARG A 132 -1.46 -0.35 -24.69
N GLU A 133 -2.50 -0.13 -23.88
CA GLU A 133 -3.74 0.48 -24.35
C GLU A 133 -3.57 1.99 -24.51
N SER A 134 -3.87 2.49 -25.72
CA SER A 134 -3.76 3.89 -26.08
C SER A 134 -5.08 4.67 -25.94
N GLU A 135 -6.21 3.95 -25.89
CA GLU A 135 -7.51 4.57 -25.65
C GLU A 135 -7.75 4.71 -24.15
N GLU A 136 -7.80 5.95 -23.67
CA GLU A 136 -7.88 6.25 -22.24
C GLU A 136 -9.04 5.57 -21.52
N SER A 137 -10.22 5.55 -22.12
CA SER A 137 -11.41 4.91 -21.54
C SER A 137 -11.20 3.41 -21.31
N LYS A 138 -10.67 2.70 -22.29
CA LYS A 138 -10.38 1.28 -22.19
C LYS A 138 -9.27 0.99 -21.18
N ARG A 139 -8.26 1.85 -21.16
CA ARG A 139 -7.18 1.77 -20.18
C ARG A 139 -7.71 1.90 -18.75
N MET A 140 -8.64 2.84 -18.51
CA MET A 140 -9.25 3.00 -17.19
C MET A 140 -10.13 1.82 -16.78
N GLU A 141 -10.85 1.18 -17.72
CA GLU A 141 -11.60 -0.03 -17.44
C GLU A 141 -10.68 -1.21 -17.03
N LEU A 142 -9.51 -1.36 -17.65
CA LEU A 142 -8.54 -2.36 -17.25
C LEU A 142 -8.03 -2.12 -15.82
N TYR A 143 -7.76 -0.87 -15.42
CA TYR A 143 -7.39 -0.56 -14.05
C TYR A 143 -8.54 -0.72 -13.05
N LYS A 144 -9.78 -0.52 -13.49
CA LYS A 144 -10.95 -0.81 -12.68
C LYS A 144 -11.06 -2.32 -12.43
N GLU A 145 -10.97 -3.16 -13.47
CA GLU A 145 -10.94 -4.62 -13.32
C GLU A 145 -9.80 -5.07 -12.41
N LEU A 146 -8.62 -4.49 -12.59
CA LEU A 146 -7.46 -4.78 -11.75
C LEU A 146 -7.73 -4.53 -10.26
N GLN A 147 -8.47 -3.47 -9.89
CA GLN A 147 -8.81 -3.19 -8.51
C GLN A 147 -9.69 -4.28 -7.89
N PHE A 148 -10.65 -4.84 -8.64
CA PHE A 148 -11.46 -5.96 -8.16
C PHE A 148 -10.61 -7.20 -7.90
N VAL A 149 -9.72 -7.56 -8.84
CA VAL A 149 -8.84 -8.73 -8.66
C VAL A 149 -7.89 -8.53 -7.47
N LEU A 150 -7.27 -7.35 -7.34
CA LEU A 150 -6.38 -7.05 -6.21
C LEU A 150 -7.12 -7.02 -4.87
N HIS A 151 -8.39 -6.62 -4.86
CA HIS A 151 -9.20 -6.66 -3.65
C HIS A 151 -9.50 -8.11 -3.24
N GLU A 152 -9.93 -8.95 -4.18
CA GLU A 152 -10.22 -10.37 -3.93
C GLU A 152 -8.98 -11.15 -3.47
N GLU A 153 -7.85 -10.96 -4.13
CA GLU A 153 -6.58 -11.61 -3.79
C GLU A 153 -5.93 -11.05 -2.51
N SER A 154 -6.26 -9.81 -2.14
CA SER A 154 -5.81 -9.12 -0.93
C SER A 154 -4.30 -9.19 -0.64
N PRO A 155 -3.40 -8.93 -1.62
CA PRO A 155 -1.96 -8.96 -1.36
C PRO A 155 -1.51 -7.86 -0.41
N TRP A 156 -2.30 -6.83 -0.24
CA TRP A 156 -2.09 -5.69 0.64
C TRP A 156 -3.36 -5.38 1.43
N CYS A 157 -3.19 -4.95 2.68
CA CYS A 157 -4.23 -4.36 3.50
C CYS A 157 -3.99 -2.84 3.61
N PRO A 158 -4.70 -1.97 2.85
CA PRO A 158 -4.59 -0.52 2.98
C PRO A 158 -5.11 -0.05 4.33
N LEU A 159 -4.26 0.59 5.15
CA LEU A 159 -4.61 1.00 6.51
C LEU A 159 -5.09 2.44 6.58
N TYR A 160 -4.33 3.38 6.00
CA TYR A 160 -4.65 4.81 6.06
C TYR A 160 -3.89 5.63 5.02
N TYR A 161 -4.38 6.81 4.74
CA TYR A 161 -3.66 7.86 4.02
C TYR A 161 -3.11 8.86 5.01
N LYS A 162 -1.81 9.15 4.91
CA LYS A 162 -1.17 10.16 5.73
C LYS A 162 -1.53 11.56 5.23
N GLU A 163 -2.03 12.42 6.11
CA GLU A 163 -2.12 13.85 5.83
C GLU A 163 -0.74 14.51 5.92
N ASN A 164 -0.46 15.39 4.94
CA ASN A 164 0.75 16.19 4.94
C ASN A 164 0.42 17.60 5.45
N ASN A 165 0.94 17.95 6.62
CA ASN A 165 0.83 19.27 7.20
C ASN A 165 2.19 19.97 7.13
N VAL A 166 2.22 21.20 6.62
CA VAL A 166 3.44 21.99 6.49
C VAL A 166 3.25 23.33 7.16
N GLY A 167 4.13 23.65 8.11
CA GLY A 167 4.25 24.99 8.67
C GLY A 167 5.14 25.85 7.78
N VAL A 168 4.64 27.01 7.35
CA VAL A 168 5.40 28.00 6.58
C VAL A 168 5.46 29.31 7.32
N ARG A 169 6.52 30.10 7.13
CA ARG A 169 6.61 31.46 7.66
C ARG A 169 5.54 32.32 7.01
N ALA A 170 4.98 33.25 7.76
CA ALA A 170 3.89 34.12 7.29
C ALA A 170 4.31 35.03 6.12
N ASP A 171 5.58 35.38 6.05
CA ASP A 171 6.19 36.21 4.99
C ASP A 171 6.61 35.40 3.75
N LEU A 172 6.54 34.05 3.78
CA LEU A 172 6.77 33.23 2.61
C LEU A 172 5.51 33.19 1.73
N LYS A 173 5.65 33.64 0.51
CA LYS A 173 4.58 33.61 -0.52
C LYS A 173 4.90 32.63 -1.65
N GLY A 174 3.87 32.28 -2.41
CA GLY A 174 4.00 31.39 -3.57
C GLY A 174 4.23 29.91 -3.24
N PHE A 175 4.24 29.52 -1.94
CA PHE A 175 4.30 28.11 -1.56
C PHE A 175 2.96 27.43 -1.80
N THR A 176 3.00 26.24 -2.42
CA THR A 176 1.82 25.39 -2.61
C THR A 176 2.13 23.96 -2.17
N LEU A 177 1.28 23.43 -1.28
CA LEU A 177 1.37 22.04 -0.86
C LEU A 177 0.88 21.14 -2.00
N HIS A 178 1.77 20.29 -2.52
CA HIS A 178 1.43 19.36 -3.59
C HIS A 178 0.97 18.01 -3.03
N ALA A 179 -0.13 17.47 -3.56
CA ALA A 179 -0.72 16.21 -3.09
C ALA A 179 0.22 15.00 -3.20
N GLY A 180 1.18 15.02 -4.15
CA GLY A 180 2.22 13.99 -4.31
C GLY A 180 3.43 14.15 -3.38
N ALA A 181 3.36 15.05 -2.37
CA ALA A 181 4.44 15.37 -1.44
C ALA A 181 5.74 15.90 -2.06
N GLN A 182 5.72 16.26 -3.35
CA GLN A 182 6.80 16.97 -4.05
C GLN A 182 6.39 18.44 -4.19
N HIS A 183 7.07 19.32 -3.48
CA HIS A 183 6.71 20.72 -3.44
C HIS A 183 7.49 21.52 -4.47
N TYR A 184 6.78 22.30 -5.29
CA TYR A 184 7.40 23.20 -6.24
C TYR A 184 7.70 24.55 -5.57
N LEU A 185 8.98 24.88 -5.44
CA LEU A 185 9.44 26.08 -4.76
C LEU A 185 9.78 27.25 -5.72
N GLY A 186 9.65 27.06 -7.03
CA GLY A 186 10.06 28.04 -8.04
C GLY A 186 9.34 29.39 -7.95
N ASN A 187 8.15 29.43 -7.35
CA ASN A 187 7.37 30.67 -7.17
C ASN A 187 7.51 31.25 -5.74
N CYS A 188 8.28 30.57 -4.87
CA CYS A 188 8.42 31.03 -3.50
C CYS A 188 9.32 32.27 -3.40
N HIS A 189 8.87 33.26 -2.62
CA HIS A 189 9.61 34.48 -2.31
C HIS A 189 9.20 34.98 -0.91
N TYR A 190 10.04 35.84 -0.34
CA TYR A 190 9.69 36.54 0.89
C TYR A 190 9.14 37.91 0.59
N GLU A 191 8.05 38.30 1.26
CA GLU A 191 7.59 39.70 1.29
C GLU A 191 8.41 40.44 2.36
N GLU A 192 8.86 41.66 2.01
CA GLU A 192 9.53 42.58 2.92
C GLU A 192 8.55 43.23 3.91
#